data_4ee7c1cad168e330108b5e23d1efddc6
#
_entry.id   4ee7c1cad168e330108b5e23d1efddc6
#
_cell.length_a   1.000
_cell.length_b   1.000
_cell.length_c   1.000
_cell.angle_alpha   90.00
_cell.angle_beta   90.00
_cell.angle_gamma   90.00
#
_symmetry.space_group_name_H-M   'P 1'
#
loop_
_entity.id
_entity.type
_entity.pdbx_description
1 polymer ?
#
loop_
_entity_poly.entity_id
_entity_poly.type
_entity_poly.pdbx_seq_one_letter_code
_entity_poly.pdbx_strand_id
1 'polypeptide(L)'
;LVIDKSKELLSLPDDYVVGIMPGSDTGALEASLWSLLGQRGVDILAWENFGKDWIQDVVKQLQISNLTVHDVDYGQFPDVTKVNFKNDVVFTWNGTTSGVKVPNGDWIPDSREGLTICDATSAIFAMPIDYKKCDVLTWSWQKVLGGEAAHGMLALSPRALKRLETYTPNWPIPKIFKLANKKKIIKGVFEGATI
;
A
#
# COMPACT_ATOMS: atom_id res chain seq x y z
N LEU A 1 0.09 21.57 -5.35
CA LEU A 1 1.16 21.93 -4.39
C LEU A 1 1.54 20.78 -3.45
N VAL A 2 0.62 20.21 -2.64
CA VAL A 2 0.96 19.13 -1.68
C VAL A 2 1.40 17.87 -2.43
N ILE A 3 0.65 17.43 -3.44
CA ILE A 3 0.99 16.29 -4.28
C ILE A 3 2.35 16.47 -4.94
N ASP A 4 2.58 17.61 -5.60
CA ASP A 4 3.82 17.91 -6.32
C ASP A 4 5.02 17.94 -5.37
N LYS A 5 4.85 18.57 -4.20
CA LYS A 5 5.91 18.62 -3.18
C LYS A 5 6.19 17.24 -2.57
N SER A 6 5.17 16.40 -2.39
CA SER A 6 5.38 15.01 -1.95
C SER A 6 6.20 14.22 -2.97
N LYS A 7 5.86 14.32 -4.26
CA LYS A 7 6.64 13.66 -5.33
C LYS A 7 8.09 14.14 -5.35
N GLU A 8 8.29 15.44 -5.27
CA GLU A 8 9.63 16.07 -5.27
C GLU A 8 10.47 15.59 -4.08
N LEU A 9 9.94 15.74 -2.85
CA LEU A 9 10.66 15.39 -1.63
C LEU A 9 10.99 13.90 -1.53
N LEU A 10 10.11 13.04 -2.01
CA LEU A 10 10.32 11.60 -2.03
C LEU A 10 11.10 11.12 -3.24
N SER A 11 11.39 11.99 -4.19
CA SER A 11 12.02 11.62 -5.47
C SER A 11 11.30 10.43 -6.14
N LEU A 12 9.96 10.46 -6.09
CA LEU A 12 9.17 9.41 -6.74
C LEU A 12 9.38 9.44 -8.26
N PRO A 13 9.36 8.28 -8.94
CA PRO A 13 9.41 8.25 -10.41
C PRO A 13 8.32 9.14 -11.03
N ASP A 14 8.62 9.77 -12.14
CA ASP A 14 7.71 10.74 -12.80
C ASP A 14 6.37 10.12 -13.20
N ASP A 15 6.38 8.83 -13.52
CA ASP A 15 5.22 8.05 -13.94
C ASP A 15 4.35 7.53 -12.78
N TYR A 16 4.75 7.78 -11.52
CA TYR A 16 3.90 7.55 -10.37
C TYR A 16 2.88 8.67 -10.23
N VAL A 17 1.66 8.32 -9.83
CA VAL A 17 0.64 9.29 -9.43
C VAL A 17 0.49 9.29 -7.91
N VAL A 18 0.25 10.45 -7.33
CA VAL A 18 0.05 10.63 -5.89
C VAL A 18 -1.34 11.21 -5.65
N GLY A 19 -2.07 10.61 -4.73
CA GLY A 19 -3.40 11.04 -4.33
C GLY A 19 -3.51 11.36 -2.85
N ILE A 20 -4.56 12.09 -2.49
CA ILE A 20 -4.93 12.40 -1.11
C ILE A 20 -6.22 11.64 -0.79
N MET A 21 -6.19 10.86 0.30
CA MET A 21 -7.29 10.01 0.75
C MET A 21 -7.83 10.48 2.10
N PRO A 22 -9.13 10.36 2.38
CA PRO A 22 -9.66 10.57 3.71
C PRO A 22 -9.28 9.40 4.64
N GLY A 23 -9.30 9.62 5.95
CA GLY A 23 -9.18 8.56 6.95
C GLY A 23 -7.74 8.11 7.24
N SER A 24 -6.77 9.03 7.13
CA SER A 24 -5.37 8.75 7.42
C SER A 24 -4.79 7.66 6.50
N ASP A 25 -3.70 7.01 6.92
CA ASP A 25 -3.14 5.87 6.20
C ASP A 25 -4.11 4.69 6.12
N THR A 26 -4.89 4.46 7.17
CA THR A 26 -5.92 3.41 7.17
C THR A 26 -6.83 3.54 5.94
N GLY A 27 -7.35 4.74 5.68
CA GLY A 27 -8.17 4.98 4.49
C GLY A 27 -7.42 4.80 3.18
N ALA A 28 -6.14 5.19 3.11
CA ALA A 28 -5.31 5.04 1.92
C ALA A 28 -4.98 3.57 1.64
N LEU A 29 -4.58 2.81 2.66
CA LEU A 29 -4.25 1.40 2.49
C LEU A 29 -5.50 0.56 2.22
N GLU A 30 -6.57 0.71 2.99
CA GLU A 30 -7.83 0.00 2.73
C GLU A 30 -8.36 0.29 1.33
N ALA A 31 -8.35 1.56 0.88
CA ALA A 31 -8.75 1.89 -0.49
C ALA A 31 -7.92 1.12 -1.53
N SER A 32 -6.62 0.94 -1.27
CA SER A 32 -5.73 0.14 -2.11
C SER A 32 -6.07 -1.33 -2.09
N LEU A 33 -6.28 -1.92 -0.89
CA LEU A 33 -6.65 -3.32 -0.74
C LEU A 33 -7.98 -3.62 -1.44
N TRP A 34 -9.03 -2.81 -1.17
CA TRP A 34 -10.36 -2.99 -1.77
C TRP A 34 -10.39 -2.79 -3.29
N SER A 35 -9.54 -1.91 -3.82
CA SER A 35 -9.55 -1.58 -5.25
C SER A 35 -8.63 -2.44 -6.10
N LEU A 36 -7.57 -3.03 -5.54
CA LEU A 36 -6.50 -3.68 -6.30
C LEU A 36 -6.40 -5.20 -6.08
N LEU A 37 -6.77 -5.71 -4.89
CA LEU A 37 -6.65 -7.14 -4.58
C LEU A 37 -7.75 -7.98 -5.26
N GLY A 38 -7.50 -9.30 -5.34
CA GLY A 38 -8.46 -10.30 -5.82
C GLY A 38 -8.26 -10.76 -7.26
N GLN A 39 -7.43 -10.10 -8.04
CA GLN A 39 -7.05 -10.60 -9.38
C GLN A 39 -6.03 -11.75 -9.28
N ARG A 40 -5.20 -11.73 -8.25
CA ARG A 40 -4.18 -12.73 -7.95
C ARG A 40 -4.35 -13.23 -6.52
N GLY A 41 -3.63 -14.28 -6.16
CA GLY A 41 -3.46 -14.63 -4.75
C GLY A 41 -2.74 -13.49 -4.01
N VAL A 42 -2.72 -13.58 -2.68
CA VAL A 42 -2.09 -12.58 -1.81
C VAL A 42 -1.09 -13.24 -0.88
N ASP A 43 0.11 -12.68 -0.80
CA ASP A 43 1.05 -12.92 0.28
C ASP A 43 1.03 -11.69 1.19
N ILE A 44 0.70 -11.87 2.47
CA ILE A 44 0.67 -10.76 3.44
C ILE A 44 1.67 -11.02 4.56
N LEU A 45 2.52 -10.02 4.84
CA LEU A 45 3.57 -10.11 5.83
C LEU A 45 3.23 -9.24 7.04
N ALA A 46 3.31 -9.81 8.24
CA ALA A 46 3.08 -9.09 9.48
C ALA A 46 4.06 -9.51 10.57
N TRP A 47 4.52 -8.54 11.36
CA TRP A 47 5.41 -8.73 12.50
C TRP A 47 5.14 -7.74 13.63
N GLU A 48 3.96 -7.08 13.54
CA GLU A 48 3.50 -6.14 14.55
C GLU A 48 2.00 -5.85 14.37
N ASN A 49 1.42 -5.01 15.21
CA ASN A 49 -0.03 -4.81 15.27
C ASN A 49 -0.65 -4.33 13.97
N PHE A 50 -0.10 -3.29 13.33
CA PHE A 50 -0.71 -2.72 12.11
C PHE A 50 -0.70 -3.73 10.98
N GLY A 51 0.41 -4.46 10.78
CA GLY A 51 0.46 -5.55 9.81
C GLY A 51 -0.58 -6.63 10.09
N LYS A 52 -0.84 -6.93 11.37
CA LYS A 52 -1.89 -7.90 11.77
C LYS A 52 -3.30 -7.37 11.52
N ASP A 53 -3.54 -6.07 11.65
CA ASP A 53 -4.82 -5.47 11.30
C ASP A 53 -5.09 -5.61 9.79
N TRP A 54 -4.09 -5.39 8.95
CA TRP A 54 -4.20 -5.63 7.49
C TRP A 54 -4.50 -7.09 7.13
N ILE A 55 -3.99 -8.06 7.90
CA ILE A 55 -4.39 -9.47 7.76
C ILE A 55 -5.89 -9.63 8.02
N GLN A 56 -6.45 -8.97 9.04
CA GLN A 56 -7.88 -9.06 9.32
C GLN A 56 -8.73 -8.54 8.17
N ASP A 57 -8.31 -7.46 7.52
CA ASP A 57 -9.02 -6.92 6.34
C ASP A 57 -9.04 -7.93 5.19
N VAL A 58 -7.89 -8.51 4.86
CA VAL A 58 -7.78 -9.48 3.77
C VAL A 58 -8.56 -10.76 4.07
N VAL A 59 -8.48 -11.26 5.32
CA VAL A 59 -9.10 -12.52 5.74
C VAL A 59 -10.60 -12.37 5.98
N LYS A 60 -10.98 -11.37 6.80
CA LYS A 60 -12.36 -11.27 7.30
C LYS A 60 -13.26 -10.41 6.43
N GLN A 61 -12.72 -9.30 5.90
CA GLN A 61 -13.52 -8.35 5.14
C GLN A 61 -13.54 -8.73 3.65
N LEU A 62 -12.37 -8.89 3.03
CA LEU A 62 -12.27 -9.24 1.61
C LEU A 62 -12.43 -10.74 1.35
N GLN A 63 -12.27 -11.58 2.38
CA GLN A 63 -12.43 -13.04 2.33
C GLN A 63 -11.63 -13.70 1.18
N ILE A 64 -10.39 -13.24 1.00
CA ILE A 64 -9.51 -13.78 -0.06
C ILE A 64 -9.08 -15.20 0.32
N SER A 65 -9.48 -16.18 -0.49
CA SER A 65 -9.20 -17.59 -0.23
C SER A 65 -7.79 -18.04 -0.66
N ASN A 66 -7.24 -17.43 -1.73
CA ASN A 66 -5.87 -17.71 -2.17
C ASN A 66 -4.92 -16.75 -1.43
N LEU A 67 -4.63 -17.07 -0.18
CA LEU A 67 -3.87 -16.22 0.74
C LEU A 67 -2.78 -17.03 1.45
N THR A 68 -1.57 -16.48 1.46
CA THR A 68 -0.46 -16.92 2.31
C THR A 68 -0.16 -15.84 3.34
N VAL A 69 -0.20 -16.20 4.62
CA VAL A 69 0.10 -15.29 5.73
C VAL A 69 1.49 -15.60 6.26
N HIS A 70 2.36 -14.60 6.29
CA HIS A 70 3.70 -14.64 6.87
C HIS A 70 3.70 -13.82 8.16
N ASP A 71 3.06 -14.36 9.22
CA ASP A 71 2.99 -13.71 10.54
C ASP A 71 4.07 -14.26 11.46
N VAL A 72 4.81 -13.37 12.09
CA VAL A 72 5.85 -13.72 13.07
C VAL A 72 5.72 -12.87 14.34
N ASP A 73 6.42 -13.30 15.40
CA ASP A 73 6.38 -12.60 16.67
C ASP A 73 7.12 -11.26 16.64
N TYR A 74 6.81 -10.42 17.63
CA TYR A 74 7.52 -9.15 17.84
C TYR A 74 9.03 -9.35 17.94
N GLY A 75 9.78 -8.45 17.29
CA GLY A 75 11.24 -8.52 17.23
C GLY A 75 11.79 -9.44 16.14
N GLN A 76 10.94 -10.16 15.45
CA GLN A 76 11.32 -11.01 14.31
C GLN A 76 10.95 -10.35 12.98
N PHE A 77 11.61 -10.74 11.91
CA PHE A 77 11.26 -10.38 10.54
C PHE A 77 10.90 -11.64 9.75
N PRO A 78 9.83 -11.62 8.93
CA PRO A 78 9.42 -12.81 8.17
C PRO A 78 10.50 -13.32 7.22
N ASP A 79 10.50 -14.62 6.96
CA ASP A 79 11.35 -15.22 5.95
C ASP A 79 10.86 -14.87 4.54
N VAL A 80 11.39 -13.78 4.00
CA VAL A 80 11.00 -13.23 2.69
C VAL A 80 11.37 -14.11 1.49
N THR A 81 12.19 -15.14 1.70
CA THR A 81 12.50 -16.13 0.64
C THR A 81 11.31 -17.01 0.29
N LYS A 82 10.30 -17.05 1.18
CA LYS A 82 9.07 -17.81 1.00
C LYS A 82 7.95 -17.04 0.29
N VAL A 83 8.15 -15.75 0.04
CA VAL A 83 7.15 -14.90 -0.61
C VAL A 83 6.99 -15.27 -2.07
N ASN A 84 5.74 -15.49 -2.48
CA ASN A 84 5.41 -15.80 -3.86
C ASN A 84 5.07 -14.53 -4.66
N PHE A 85 6.00 -14.01 -5.40
CA PHE A 85 5.83 -12.79 -6.19
C PHE A 85 4.96 -12.93 -7.47
N LYS A 86 4.33 -14.09 -7.68
CA LYS A 86 3.20 -14.22 -8.60
C LYS A 86 1.91 -13.69 -7.98
N ASN A 87 1.84 -13.66 -6.66
CA ASN A 87 0.78 -13.08 -5.86
C ASN A 87 1.03 -11.58 -5.64
N ASP A 88 -0.03 -10.85 -5.29
CA ASP A 88 0.11 -9.50 -4.74
C ASP A 88 0.68 -9.60 -3.32
N VAL A 89 1.61 -8.71 -2.97
CA VAL A 89 2.33 -8.76 -1.69
C VAL A 89 1.98 -7.53 -0.87
N VAL A 90 1.46 -7.74 0.34
CA VAL A 90 1.09 -6.66 1.28
C VAL A 90 2.03 -6.69 2.47
N PHE A 91 2.61 -5.56 2.84
CA PHE A 91 3.54 -5.46 3.96
C PHE A 91 3.68 -4.02 4.48
N THR A 92 4.19 -3.87 5.70
CA THR A 92 4.62 -2.59 6.26
C THR A 92 6.12 -2.40 6.04
N TRP A 93 6.58 -1.19 5.72
CA TRP A 93 8.03 -0.93 5.61
C TRP A 93 8.70 -0.94 6.98
N ASN A 94 8.02 -0.40 7.97
CA ASN A 94 8.49 -0.37 9.36
C ASN A 94 7.37 -0.83 10.30
N GLY A 95 7.64 -1.86 11.07
CA GLY A 95 6.75 -2.33 12.13
C GLY A 95 6.79 -1.38 13.33
N THR A 96 5.89 -0.41 13.36
CA THR A 96 5.88 0.69 14.34
C THR A 96 5.92 0.20 15.78
N THR A 97 5.15 -0.85 16.08
CA THR A 97 5.01 -1.34 17.47
C THR A 97 6.09 -2.36 17.87
N SER A 98 6.81 -2.92 16.91
CA SER A 98 7.90 -3.89 17.15
C SER A 98 9.31 -3.29 17.00
N GLY A 99 9.42 -2.16 16.28
CA GLY A 99 10.72 -1.55 15.93
C GLY A 99 11.49 -2.29 14.83
N VAL A 100 10.93 -3.35 14.26
CA VAL A 100 11.54 -4.11 13.16
C VAL A 100 11.14 -3.51 11.83
N LYS A 101 12.11 -3.21 10.97
CA LYS A 101 11.88 -2.66 9.63
C LYS A 101 12.35 -3.60 8.53
N VAL A 102 11.81 -3.42 7.34
CA VAL A 102 12.35 -4.03 6.12
C VAL A 102 13.82 -3.63 5.95
N PRO A 103 14.74 -4.57 5.73
CA PRO A 103 16.17 -4.25 5.59
C PRO A 103 16.44 -3.31 4.42
N ASN A 104 15.91 -3.64 3.25
CA ASN A 104 15.98 -2.90 1.99
C ASN A 104 14.94 -3.45 1.00
N GLY A 105 14.95 -3.02 -0.26
CA GLY A 105 14.06 -3.51 -1.32
C GLY A 105 14.59 -4.74 -2.11
N ASP A 106 15.77 -5.25 -1.81
CA ASP A 106 16.44 -6.26 -2.65
C ASP A 106 15.71 -7.60 -2.70
N TRP A 107 14.94 -7.93 -1.65
CA TRP A 107 14.10 -9.13 -1.61
C TRP A 107 12.93 -9.10 -2.60
N ILE A 108 12.59 -7.93 -3.14
CA ILE A 108 11.48 -7.77 -4.09
C ILE A 108 12.05 -7.81 -5.52
N PRO A 109 11.81 -8.89 -6.29
CA PRO A 109 12.35 -9.01 -7.65
C PRO A 109 11.68 -8.02 -8.62
N ASP A 110 12.45 -7.51 -9.57
CA ASP A 110 11.91 -6.65 -10.63
C ASP A 110 10.97 -7.41 -11.58
N SER A 111 11.20 -8.72 -11.73
CA SER A 111 10.38 -9.61 -12.56
C SER A 111 9.06 -10.06 -11.90
N ARG A 112 8.69 -9.49 -10.74
CA ARG A 112 7.44 -9.85 -10.05
C ARG A 112 6.22 -9.68 -10.93
N GLU A 113 5.27 -10.61 -10.83
CA GLU A 113 4.01 -10.54 -11.55
C GLU A 113 2.92 -9.81 -10.74
N GLY A 114 2.88 -10.04 -9.42
CA GLY A 114 1.96 -9.39 -8.50
C GLY A 114 2.34 -7.93 -8.20
N LEU A 115 1.45 -7.19 -7.59
CA LEU A 115 1.69 -5.85 -7.07
C LEU A 115 2.32 -5.94 -5.67
N THR A 116 3.18 -5.00 -5.35
CA THR A 116 3.70 -4.79 -3.99
C THR A 116 3.01 -3.58 -3.37
N ILE A 117 2.28 -3.81 -2.29
CA ILE A 117 1.48 -2.80 -1.56
C ILE A 117 2.13 -2.59 -0.20
N CYS A 118 2.65 -1.41 0.03
CA CYS A 118 3.46 -1.08 1.18
C CYS A 118 2.84 0.06 2.01
N ASP A 119 2.51 -0.24 3.26
CA ASP A 119 2.29 0.77 4.29
C ASP A 119 3.65 1.32 4.74
N ALA A 120 3.90 2.59 4.45
CA ALA A 120 5.14 3.28 4.80
C ALA A 120 4.93 4.38 5.84
N THR A 121 3.81 4.39 6.54
CA THR A 121 3.37 5.49 7.40
C THR A 121 4.42 5.96 8.40
N SER A 122 5.09 5.06 9.08
CA SER A 122 6.13 5.42 10.06
C SER A 122 7.54 5.46 9.47
N ALA A 123 7.70 5.06 8.22
CA ALA A 123 9.01 4.99 7.55
C ALA A 123 9.27 6.18 6.64
N ILE A 124 8.23 6.67 5.96
CA ILE A 124 8.36 7.71 4.94
C ILE A 124 8.93 9.01 5.53
N PHE A 125 9.79 9.67 4.83
CA PHE A 125 10.59 10.82 5.23
C PHE A 125 11.58 10.57 6.38
N ALA A 126 11.54 9.40 7.05
CA ALA A 126 12.43 9.05 8.15
C ALA A 126 13.46 7.98 7.77
N MET A 127 13.14 7.13 6.80
CA MET A 127 13.95 5.97 6.42
C MET A 127 14.13 5.91 4.91
N PRO A 128 15.24 5.36 4.41
CA PRO A 128 15.38 5.04 2.98
C PRO A 128 14.32 3.99 2.58
N ILE A 129 13.60 4.28 1.50
CA ILE A 129 12.64 3.38 0.87
C ILE A 129 13.02 3.23 -0.59
N ASP A 130 13.07 2.01 -1.10
CA ASP A 130 13.19 1.76 -2.53
C ASP A 130 11.80 1.86 -3.19
N TYR A 131 11.43 3.07 -3.58
CA TYR A 131 10.12 3.37 -4.15
C TYR A 131 9.79 2.56 -5.39
N LYS A 132 10.79 2.21 -6.22
CA LYS A 132 10.60 1.41 -7.44
C LYS A 132 10.15 -0.02 -7.15
N LYS A 133 10.40 -0.50 -5.94
CA LYS A 133 9.96 -1.81 -5.47
C LYS A 133 8.53 -1.81 -4.92
N CYS A 134 7.91 -0.64 -4.74
CA CYS A 134 6.55 -0.48 -4.22
C CYS A 134 5.61 -0.04 -5.35
N ASP A 135 4.68 -0.91 -5.75
CA ASP A 135 3.66 -0.53 -6.74
C ASP A 135 2.59 0.37 -6.13
N VAL A 136 2.35 0.21 -4.84
CA VAL A 136 1.50 1.05 -4.01
C VAL A 136 2.29 1.42 -2.76
N LEU A 137 2.31 2.71 -2.44
CA LEU A 137 2.92 3.23 -1.23
C LEU A 137 1.90 4.11 -0.52
N THR A 138 1.64 3.82 0.75
CA THR A 138 0.70 4.60 1.55
C THR A 138 1.36 5.23 2.76
N TRP A 139 0.86 6.38 3.18
CA TRP A 139 1.31 7.08 4.38
C TRP A 139 0.29 8.13 4.82
N SER A 140 0.56 8.75 5.96
CA SER A 140 -0.25 9.83 6.49
C SER A 140 0.61 10.96 7.07
N TRP A 141 -0.01 12.06 7.44
CA TRP A 141 0.71 13.29 7.81
C TRP A 141 1.11 13.34 9.29
N GLN A 142 0.53 12.50 10.15
CA GLN A 142 0.73 12.57 11.61
C GLN A 142 2.06 12.00 12.12
N LYS A 143 2.91 11.46 11.26
CA LYS A 143 4.23 10.95 11.66
C LYS A 143 5.31 12.01 11.45
N VAL A 144 6.23 11.80 10.55
CA VAL A 144 7.38 12.69 10.34
C VAL A 144 6.97 14.09 9.92
N LEU A 145 5.90 14.22 9.14
CA LEU A 145 5.41 15.54 8.73
C LEU A 145 4.77 16.36 9.88
N GLY A 146 4.46 15.73 11.02
CA GLY A 146 3.95 16.41 12.21
C GLY A 146 2.54 17.01 12.07
N GLY A 147 1.77 16.57 11.07
CA GLY A 147 0.42 17.05 10.82
C GLY A 147 -0.65 16.22 11.55
N GLU A 148 -1.91 16.52 11.24
CA GLU A 148 -3.07 15.79 11.75
C GLU A 148 -3.26 14.44 11.03
N ALA A 149 -3.84 13.47 11.74
CA ALA A 149 -4.18 12.16 11.19
C ALA A 149 -5.46 12.17 10.29
N ALA A 150 -5.73 13.29 9.63
CA ALA A 150 -6.95 13.47 8.85
C ALA A 150 -6.87 12.85 7.45
N HIS A 151 -5.71 12.97 6.83
CA HIS A 151 -5.50 12.60 5.43
C HIS A 151 -4.45 11.52 5.29
N GLY A 152 -4.77 10.51 4.47
CA GLY A 152 -3.83 9.56 3.91
C GLY A 152 -3.26 10.04 2.59
N MET A 153 -2.11 9.52 2.25
CA MET A 153 -1.47 9.73 0.97
C MET A 153 -1.28 8.38 0.29
N LEU A 154 -1.41 8.37 -1.02
CA LEU A 154 -1.35 7.17 -1.84
C LEU A 154 -0.52 7.44 -3.08
N ALA A 155 0.57 6.71 -3.26
CA ALA A 155 1.32 6.72 -4.50
C ALA A 155 1.11 5.41 -5.26
N LEU A 156 0.83 5.50 -6.55
CA LEU A 156 0.57 4.36 -7.44
C LEU A 156 1.58 4.34 -8.58
N SER A 157 2.19 3.17 -8.79
CA SER A 157 3.01 2.90 -9.97
C SER A 157 2.16 2.74 -11.23
N PRO A 158 2.75 2.79 -12.44
CA PRO A 158 2.05 2.45 -13.69
C PRO A 158 1.42 1.06 -13.67
N ARG A 159 2.02 0.09 -12.95
CA ARG A 159 1.47 -1.26 -12.80
C ARG A 159 0.18 -1.26 -11.99
N ALA A 160 0.15 -0.52 -10.87
CA ALA A 160 -1.06 -0.36 -10.07
C ALA A 160 -2.15 0.38 -10.83
N LEU A 161 -1.81 1.45 -11.56
CA LEU A 161 -2.73 2.17 -12.44
C LEU A 161 -3.33 1.25 -13.50
N LYS A 162 -2.50 0.44 -14.15
CA LYS A 162 -2.95 -0.54 -15.14
C LYS A 162 -3.93 -1.55 -14.53
N ARG A 163 -3.70 -1.99 -13.28
CA ARG A 163 -4.63 -2.86 -12.56
C ARG A 163 -5.99 -2.19 -12.39
N LEU A 164 -6.06 -0.94 -11.96
CA LEU A 164 -7.30 -0.17 -11.81
C LEU A 164 -8.08 -0.01 -13.12
N GLU A 165 -7.39 0.07 -14.26
CA GLU A 165 -8.00 0.19 -15.59
C GLU A 165 -8.51 -1.14 -16.15
N THR A 166 -7.93 -2.26 -15.76
CA THR A 166 -8.19 -3.56 -16.38
C THR A 166 -8.98 -4.51 -15.50
N TYR A 167 -8.97 -4.33 -14.19
CA TYR A 167 -9.58 -5.22 -13.22
C TYR A 167 -10.70 -4.53 -12.44
N THR A 168 -11.69 -5.28 -12.04
CA THR A 168 -12.75 -4.86 -11.12
C THR A 168 -12.92 -5.97 -10.08
N PRO A 169 -12.77 -5.65 -8.78
CA PRO A 169 -12.97 -6.63 -7.71
C PRO A 169 -14.40 -7.18 -7.68
N ASN A 170 -14.55 -8.41 -7.16
CA ASN A 170 -15.85 -9.10 -7.08
C ASN A 170 -16.68 -8.67 -5.87
N TRP A 171 -16.14 -7.86 -4.97
CA TRP A 171 -16.83 -7.35 -3.78
C TRP A 171 -17.27 -5.89 -3.97
N PRO A 172 -18.27 -5.44 -3.20
CA PRO A 172 -18.67 -4.04 -3.21
C PRO A 172 -17.56 -3.17 -2.61
N ILE A 173 -17.21 -2.08 -3.31
CA ILE A 173 -16.23 -1.10 -2.84
C ILE A 173 -17.00 0.09 -2.26
N PRO A 174 -16.79 0.45 -0.97
CA PRO A 174 -17.32 1.69 -0.41
C PRO A 174 -16.91 2.90 -1.24
N LYS A 175 -17.76 3.93 -1.29
CA LYS A 175 -17.50 5.11 -2.15
C LYS A 175 -16.14 5.74 -1.87
N ILE A 176 -15.77 5.86 -0.59
CA ILE A 176 -14.51 6.48 -0.17
C ILE A 176 -13.27 5.67 -0.53
N PHE A 177 -13.43 4.38 -0.82
CA PHE A 177 -12.32 3.49 -1.22
C PHE A 177 -12.19 3.34 -2.73
N LYS A 178 -13.08 3.95 -3.51
CA LYS A 178 -13.03 3.85 -4.96
C LYS A 178 -11.90 4.69 -5.53
N LEU A 179 -10.89 4.03 -6.07
CA LEU A 179 -9.81 4.68 -6.82
C LEU A 179 -10.12 4.78 -8.31
N ALA A 180 -11.05 3.95 -8.80
CA ALA A 180 -11.49 3.97 -10.19
C ALA A 180 -13.02 3.81 -10.30
N ASN A 181 -13.60 4.38 -11.35
CA ASN A 181 -15.01 4.21 -11.73
C ASN A 181 -15.08 3.75 -13.19
N LYS A 182 -15.73 2.60 -13.43
CA LYS A 182 -15.82 1.97 -14.76
C LYS A 182 -14.43 1.87 -15.44
N LYS A 183 -13.45 1.42 -14.68
CA LYS A 183 -12.04 1.27 -15.14
C LYS A 183 -11.36 2.59 -15.54
N LYS A 184 -11.88 3.73 -15.09
CA LYS A 184 -11.23 5.04 -15.23
C LYS A 184 -10.87 5.55 -13.85
N ILE A 185 -9.63 6.00 -13.71
CA ILE A 185 -9.11 6.56 -12.46
C ILE A 185 -9.93 7.78 -12.07
N ILE A 186 -10.27 7.89 -10.78
CA ILE A 186 -10.99 9.07 -10.25
C ILE A 186 -9.98 10.21 -10.12
N LYS A 187 -9.99 11.11 -11.11
CA LYS A 187 -9.01 12.20 -11.19
C LYS A 187 -8.96 13.08 -9.95
N GLY A 188 -10.10 13.36 -9.31
CA GLY A 188 -10.15 14.23 -8.14
C GLY A 188 -9.19 13.81 -7.02
N VAL A 189 -9.10 12.51 -6.71
CA VAL A 189 -8.17 11.97 -5.71
C VAL A 189 -6.72 12.34 -6.04
N PHE A 190 -6.34 12.23 -7.31
CA PHE A 190 -4.97 12.45 -7.81
C PHE A 190 -4.70 13.90 -8.26
N GLU A 191 -5.70 14.76 -8.20
CA GLU A 191 -5.60 16.19 -8.50
C GLU A 191 -5.69 17.06 -7.22
N GLY A 192 -5.78 16.41 -6.04
CA GLY A 192 -5.81 17.08 -4.74
C GLY A 192 -7.19 17.43 -4.21
N ALA A 193 -8.26 16.88 -4.81
CA ALA A 193 -9.57 16.90 -4.21
C ALA A 193 -9.78 15.64 -3.36
N THR A 194 -10.18 15.79 -2.11
CA THR A 194 -10.66 14.67 -1.30
C THR A 194 -12.05 14.26 -1.78
N ILE A 195 -12.34 12.95 -1.76
CA ILE A 195 -13.64 12.40 -2.10
C ILE A 195 -14.67 12.82 -1.05
#